data_a99ae4780822223dddf7642e4b582390
#
_entry.id   a99ae4780822223dddf7642e4b582390
#
_cell.length_a   1.000
_cell.length_b   1.000
_cell.length_c   1.000
_cell.angle_alpha   90.00
_cell.angle_beta   90.00
_cell.angle_gamma   90.00
#
_symmetry.space_group_name_H-M   'P 1'
#
loop_
_entity.id
_entity.type
_entity.pdbx_description
1 polymer ?
#
loop_
_entity_poly.entity_id
_entity_poly.type
_entity_poly.pdbx_seq_one_letter_code
_entity_poly.pdbx_strand_id
1 'polypeptide(L)'
;MRTLVVIHSLKMGGMERVAVNLADAFADEGHESHLLSCRNRPNDLSPANSAVHLHHFDQFQALMKSVIGIPVFLLSRLLLGVLLPKSHFMWVGWLSGWLLKVHIRGLEKRFGRFDRIVFRGLGTFKYFWSFRDDRNVYVLENVIHYDRPLWQKKLEWQLVFNNRHLACVSSGVLDSAQEAFKKGEIEPKSQRVITNPCPVEQINALAQEADPDIPAEPYILNVARLVPQKGHALLLEAYKQSGIAHKLVIVGEGPLKNDLEEKAKALGIADRVFFAGKRRNPYPWMKQAELFVLASEYEGLGIVLTEALACNTPIMAVESRGGVRDVFRGELEDFLTPRTVDGLASGLATVVNRLPVTVKPEWLAPFRSRVVVSDFLESPEKQSQHD
;
A
#
# COMPACT_ATOMS: atom_id res chain seq x y z
N MET A 1 -0.42 25.16 -0.02
CA MET A 1 0.96 24.66 -0.21
C MET A 1 1.04 23.94 -1.55
N ARG A 2 2.24 23.75 -2.12
CA ARG A 2 2.46 23.01 -3.36
C ARG A 2 3.13 21.69 -3.05
N THR A 3 2.53 20.58 -3.50
CA THR A 3 2.97 19.22 -3.16
C THR A 3 3.32 18.42 -4.41
N LEU A 4 4.26 17.50 -4.28
CA LEU A 4 4.64 16.56 -5.35
C LEU A 4 4.67 15.13 -4.80
N VAL A 5 3.80 14.28 -5.30
CA VAL A 5 3.83 12.83 -5.02
C VAL A 5 4.63 12.14 -6.12
N VAL A 6 5.65 11.38 -5.74
CA VAL A 6 6.55 10.66 -6.67
C VAL A 6 6.33 9.16 -6.51
N ILE A 7 6.00 8.49 -7.61
CA ILE A 7 5.77 7.04 -7.66
C ILE A 7 6.52 6.41 -8.84
N HIS A 8 6.92 5.16 -8.71
CA HIS A 8 7.67 4.48 -9.75
C HIS A 8 6.86 4.24 -11.04
N SER A 9 5.59 3.83 -10.92
CA SER A 9 4.67 3.60 -12.04
C SER A 9 3.22 3.83 -11.60
N LEU A 10 2.29 3.98 -12.55
CA LEU A 10 0.84 4.08 -12.31
C LEU A 10 0.10 2.86 -12.88
N LYS A 11 0.70 1.66 -12.75
CA LYS A 11 0.00 0.41 -13.02
C LYS A 11 -1.02 0.11 -11.94
N MET A 12 -2.00 -0.75 -12.24
CA MET A 12 -3.00 -1.15 -11.26
C MET A 12 -2.36 -1.97 -10.13
N GLY A 13 -2.29 -1.36 -8.94
CA GLY A 13 -1.78 -1.95 -7.70
C GLY A 13 -2.20 -1.11 -6.51
N GLY A 14 -2.14 -1.69 -5.30
CA GLY A 14 -2.56 -0.99 -4.08
C GLY A 14 -1.70 0.24 -3.76
N MET A 15 -0.38 0.15 -3.93
CA MET A 15 0.54 1.25 -3.68
C MET A 15 0.34 2.40 -4.67
N GLU A 16 0.14 2.08 -5.94
CA GLU A 16 -0.12 3.06 -7.01
C GLU A 16 -1.44 3.77 -6.79
N ARG A 17 -2.48 3.04 -6.38
CA ARG A 17 -3.78 3.63 -6.02
C ARG A 17 -3.65 4.60 -4.86
N VAL A 18 -2.92 4.24 -3.81
CA VAL A 18 -2.69 5.13 -2.67
C VAL A 18 -1.90 6.37 -3.06
N ALA A 19 -0.94 6.28 -3.99
CA ALA A 19 -0.22 7.46 -4.48
C ALA A 19 -1.16 8.43 -5.22
N VAL A 20 -2.08 7.91 -6.02
CA VAL A 20 -3.14 8.69 -6.69
C VAL A 20 -4.08 9.30 -5.65
N ASN A 21 -4.60 8.49 -4.72
CA ASN A 21 -5.49 8.97 -3.66
C ASN A 21 -4.86 10.08 -2.81
N LEU A 22 -3.55 10.00 -2.54
CA LEU A 22 -2.84 11.04 -1.81
C LEU A 22 -2.72 12.34 -2.63
N ALA A 23 -2.46 12.23 -3.93
CA ALA A 23 -2.42 13.40 -4.81
C ALA A 23 -3.80 14.06 -4.92
N ASP A 24 -4.86 13.26 -5.06
CA ASP A 24 -6.25 13.75 -5.05
C ASP A 24 -6.58 14.40 -3.69
N ALA A 25 -6.21 13.76 -2.57
CA ALA A 25 -6.44 14.31 -1.24
C ALA A 25 -5.77 15.68 -1.02
N PHE A 26 -4.55 15.88 -1.51
CA PHE A 26 -3.92 17.21 -1.46
C PHE A 26 -4.72 18.25 -2.24
N ALA A 27 -5.23 17.90 -3.43
CA ALA A 27 -6.03 18.81 -4.25
C ALA A 27 -7.41 19.09 -3.61
N ASP A 28 -8.07 18.08 -3.05
CA ASP A 28 -9.37 18.20 -2.38
C ASP A 28 -9.29 19.09 -1.14
N GLU A 29 -8.15 19.10 -0.44
CA GLU A 29 -7.89 19.97 0.72
C GLU A 29 -7.33 21.36 0.31
N GLY A 30 -7.44 21.73 -0.97
CA GLY A 30 -7.11 23.07 -1.47
C GLY A 30 -5.63 23.33 -1.69
N HIS A 31 -4.80 22.30 -1.85
CA HIS A 31 -3.38 22.44 -2.15
C HIS A 31 -3.11 22.25 -3.64
N GLU A 32 -2.10 22.94 -4.18
CA GLU A 32 -1.62 22.70 -5.54
C GLU A 32 -0.89 21.35 -5.58
N SER A 33 -1.53 20.36 -6.19
CA SER A 33 -1.10 18.96 -6.16
C SER A 33 -0.51 18.51 -7.48
N HIS A 34 0.65 17.87 -7.40
CA HIS A 34 1.35 17.28 -8.55
C HIS A 34 1.63 15.80 -8.28
N LEU A 35 1.47 14.96 -9.32
CA LEU A 35 1.79 13.54 -9.31
C LEU A 35 2.83 13.24 -10.40
N LEU A 36 3.97 12.64 -10.04
CA LEU A 36 5.04 12.29 -10.95
C LEU A 36 5.21 10.77 -11.04
N SER A 37 4.96 10.21 -12.22
CA SER A 37 5.27 8.82 -12.57
C SER A 37 6.68 8.73 -13.17
N CYS A 38 7.50 7.79 -12.66
CA CYS A 38 8.90 7.61 -13.06
C CYS A 38 9.12 6.56 -14.14
N ARG A 39 8.04 6.06 -14.76
CA ARG A 39 8.09 5.16 -15.92
C ARG A 39 7.17 5.64 -17.02
N ASN A 40 7.67 5.61 -18.25
CA ASN A 40 6.86 5.84 -19.44
C ASN A 40 6.18 4.54 -19.87
N ARG A 41 5.06 4.23 -19.24
CA ARG A 41 4.17 3.11 -19.61
C ARG A 41 2.74 3.63 -19.58
N PRO A 42 1.80 2.99 -20.34
CA PRO A 42 0.39 3.34 -20.20
C PRO A 42 -0.01 3.30 -18.72
N ASN A 43 -0.67 4.36 -18.28
CA ASN A 43 -1.19 4.45 -16.91
C ASN A 43 -2.50 3.67 -16.84
N ASP A 44 -2.61 2.74 -15.90
CA ASP A 44 -3.87 2.08 -15.57
C ASP A 44 -4.69 2.93 -14.58
N LEU A 45 -3.99 3.81 -13.84
CA LEU A 45 -4.55 4.71 -12.84
C LEU A 45 -4.25 6.17 -13.21
N SER A 46 -5.21 7.04 -12.94
CA SER A 46 -5.10 8.51 -13.09
C SER A 46 -5.78 9.19 -11.90
N PRO A 47 -5.37 10.41 -11.54
CA PRO A 47 -6.09 11.23 -10.56
C PRO A 47 -7.56 11.38 -10.93
N ALA A 48 -8.42 11.32 -9.93
CA ALA A 48 -9.86 11.59 -10.08
C ALA A 48 -10.12 13.09 -10.05
N ASN A 49 -9.35 13.84 -9.26
CA ASN A 49 -9.43 15.29 -9.21
C ASN A 49 -8.66 15.91 -10.40
N SER A 50 -9.37 16.64 -11.25
CA SER A 50 -8.80 17.29 -12.45
C SER A 50 -7.80 18.42 -12.13
N ALA A 51 -7.75 18.92 -10.90
CA ALA A 51 -6.78 19.89 -10.45
C ALA A 51 -5.38 19.30 -10.20
N VAL A 52 -5.25 17.97 -10.17
CA VAL A 52 -3.94 17.32 -9.98
C VAL A 52 -3.14 17.37 -11.29
N HIS A 53 -1.96 17.97 -11.23
CA HIS A 53 -1.03 18.03 -12.37
C HIS A 53 -0.26 16.73 -12.50
N LEU A 54 -0.57 15.91 -13.52
CA LEU A 54 0.14 14.66 -13.79
C LEU A 54 1.39 14.91 -14.64
N HIS A 55 2.53 14.43 -14.16
CA HIS A 55 3.83 14.52 -14.82
C HIS A 55 4.45 13.14 -15.07
N HIS A 56 5.32 13.07 -16.07
CA HIS A 56 6.07 11.86 -16.39
C HIS A 56 7.58 12.14 -16.44
N PHE A 57 8.35 11.26 -15.80
CA PHE A 57 9.80 11.24 -15.89
C PHE A 57 10.25 9.82 -16.25
N ASP A 58 10.54 9.58 -17.53
CA ASP A 58 11.08 8.27 -17.92
C ASP A 58 12.53 8.13 -17.45
N GLN A 59 12.69 7.45 -16.31
CA GLN A 59 14.00 7.21 -15.69
C GLN A 59 14.97 6.52 -16.67
N PHE A 60 14.52 5.50 -17.39
CA PHE A 60 15.37 4.73 -18.30
C PHE A 60 15.78 5.57 -19.51
N GLN A 61 14.84 6.30 -20.10
CA GLN A 61 15.12 7.18 -21.22
C GLN A 61 16.07 8.32 -20.80
N ALA A 62 15.84 8.93 -19.63
CA ALA A 62 16.70 9.98 -19.11
C ALA A 62 18.13 9.46 -18.87
N LEU A 63 18.27 8.23 -18.35
CA LEU A 63 19.56 7.57 -18.16
C LEU A 63 20.25 7.35 -19.51
N MET A 64 19.55 6.79 -20.50
CA MET A 64 20.13 6.49 -21.82
C MET A 64 20.50 7.75 -22.63
N LYS A 65 19.79 8.86 -22.43
CA LYS A 65 20.10 10.15 -23.07
C LYS A 65 21.25 10.91 -22.38
N SER A 66 21.62 10.52 -21.17
CA SER A 66 22.76 11.16 -20.49
C SER A 66 24.09 10.62 -21.01
N VAL A 67 25.09 11.49 -21.16
CA VAL A 67 26.42 11.12 -21.70
C VAL A 67 27.07 9.95 -20.94
N ILE A 68 26.88 9.91 -19.63
CA ILE A 68 27.47 8.88 -18.77
C ILE A 68 26.50 7.73 -18.44
N GLY A 69 25.27 7.80 -18.90
CA GLY A 69 24.22 6.84 -18.50
C GLY A 69 24.45 5.45 -19.07
N ILE A 70 24.79 5.33 -20.35
CA ILE A 70 25.08 4.05 -20.98
C ILE A 70 26.30 3.39 -20.32
N PRO A 71 27.45 4.06 -20.15
CA PRO A 71 28.57 3.50 -19.41
C PRO A 71 28.23 3.04 -18.00
N VAL A 72 27.51 3.86 -17.22
CA VAL A 72 27.09 3.50 -15.85
C VAL A 72 26.16 2.29 -15.85
N PHE A 73 25.21 2.23 -16.78
CA PHE A 73 24.29 1.11 -16.91
C PHE A 73 25.01 -0.20 -17.25
N LEU A 74 25.89 -0.18 -18.25
CA LEU A 74 26.66 -1.36 -18.66
C LEU A 74 27.61 -1.82 -17.55
N LEU A 75 28.38 -0.90 -16.96
CA LEU A 75 29.31 -1.20 -15.88
C LEU A 75 28.57 -1.82 -14.68
N SER A 76 27.42 -1.27 -14.32
CA SER A 76 26.63 -1.77 -13.19
C SER A 76 26.05 -3.17 -13.42
N ARG A 77 25.80 -3.56 -14.67
CA ARG A 77 25.32 -4.91 -15.01
C ARG A 77 26.44 -5.92 -15.25
N LEU A 78 27.44 -5.54 -16.01
CA LEU A 78 28.46 -6.48 -16.48
C LEU A 78 29.55 -6.74 -15.44
N LEU A 79 29.92 -5.73 -14.65
CA LEU A 79 30.99 -5.86 -13.66
C LEU A 79 30.45 -5.93 -12.23
N LEU A 80 29.72 -4.92 -11.83
CA LEU A 80 29.29 -4.75 -10.43
C LEU A 80 28.13 -5.66 -10.05
N GLY A 81 27.25 -5.98 -11.00
CA GLY A 81 26.14 -6.94 -10.77
C GLY A 81 26.64 -8.37 -10.61
N VAL A 82 27.81 -8.72 -11.15
CA VAL A 82 28.46 -10.03 -10.95
C VAL A 82 29.12 -10.09 -9.57
N LEU A 83 29.87 -9.05 -9.19
CA LEU A 83 30.56 -8.96 -7.91
C LEU A 83 29.62 -8.79 -6.71
N LEU A 84 28.56 -7.99 -6.89
CA LEU A 84 27.56 -7.68 -5.88
C LEU A 84 26.14 -7.91 -6.45
N PRO A 85 25.61 -9.14 -6.43
CA PRO A 85 24.29 -9.44 -6.94
C PRO A 85 23.23 -8.51 -6.38
N LYS A 86 22.30 -8.04 -7.24
CA LYS A 86 21.24 -7.09 -6.89
C LYS A 86 21.69 -5.67 -6.50
N SER A 87 22.97 -5.30 -6.69
CA SER A 87 23.49 -3.94 -6.39
C SER A 87 23.28 -2.93 -7.52
N HIS A 88 22.77 -3.35 -8.67
CA HIS A 88 22.54 -2.50 -9.85
C HIS A 88 21.84 -1.17 -9.50
N PHE A 89 20.87 -1.19 -8.58
CA PHE A 89 20.14 0.01 -8.15
C PHE A 89 21.07 1.07 -7.51
N MET A 90 22.18 0.68 -6.90
CA MET A 90 23.10 1.60 -6.21
C MET A 90 23.74 2.55 -7.20
N TRP A 91 24.22 2.02 -8.31
CA TRP A 91 24.95 2.77 -9.35
C TRP A 91 24.00 3.56 -10.24
N VAL A 92 22.95 2.90 -10.72
CA VAL A 92 21.90 3.53 -11.52
C VAL A 92 21.14 4.57 -10.70
N GLY A 93 20.88 4.28 -9.42
CA GLY A 93 20.17 5.19 -8.51
C GLY A 93 20.95 6.46 -8.18
N TRP A 94 22.29 6.39 -8.18
CA TRP A 94 23.13 7.59 -8.03
C TRP A 94 22.88 8.58 -9.16
N LEU A 95 22.98 8.15 -10.40
CA LEU A 95 22.76 9.02 -11.56
C LEU A 95 21.28 9.40 -11.75
N SER A 96 20.39 8.43 -11.57
CA SER A 96 18.94 8.68 -11.71
C SER A 96 18.42 9.68 -10.70
N GLY A 97 18.92 9.67 -9.45
CA GLY A 97 18.55 10.67 -8.45
C GLY A 97 18.97 12.08 -8.82
N TRP A 98 20.15 12.23 -9.41
CA TRP A 98 20.60 13.52 -9.93
C TRP A 98 19.73 13.99 -11.12
N LEU A 99 19.43 13.10 -12.07
CA LEU A 99 18.57 13.40 -13.22
C LEU A 99 17.14 13.78 -12.77
N LEU A 100 16.59 13.07 -11.78
CA LEU A 100 15.28 13.41 -11.20
C LEU A 100 15.32 14.80 -10.54
N LYS A 101 16.41 15.12 -9.81
CA LYS A 101 16.58 16.44 -9.19
C LYS A 101 16.57 17.56 -10.24
N VAL A 102 17.23 17.34 -11.37
CA VAL A 102 17.21 18.31 -12.49
C VAL A 102 15.82 18.44 -13.08
N HIS A 103 15.11 17.33 -13.27
CA HIS A 103 13.74 17.33 -13.76
C HIS A 103 12.78 18.10 -12.82
N ILE A 104 12.83 17.80 -11.51
CA ILE A 104 12.01 18.50 -10.50
C ILE A 104 12.32 20.01 -10.48
N ARG A 105 13.58 20.40 -10.58
CA ARG A 105 13.95 21.82 -10.71
C ARG A 105 13.35 22.48 -11.97
N GLY A 106 13.22 21.71 -13.06
CA GLY A 106 12.51 22.16 -14.28
C GLY A 106 11.03 22.40 -14.01
N LEU A 107 10.37 21.51 -13.27
CA LEU A 107 8.97 21.71 -12.83
C LEU A 107 8.86 22.91 -11.90
N GLU A 108 9.78 23.07 -10.94
CA GLU A 108 9.79 24.21 -10.01
C GLU A 108 9.97 25.56 -10.72
N LYS A 109 10.70 25.61 -11.82
CA LYS A 109 10.80 26.83 -12.65
C LYS A 109 9.47 27.20 -13.30
N ARG A 110 8.65 26.21 -13.63
CA ARG A 110 7.37 26.39 -14.31
C ARG A 110 6.21 26.68 -13.34
N PHE A 111 6.16 25.94 -12.24
CA PHE A 111 5.02 25.95 -11.32
C PHE A 111 5.34 26.63 -9.98
N GLY A 112 6.61 26.89 -9.69
CA GLY A 112 7.11 27.37 -8.41
C GLY A 112 7.59 26.22 -7.51
N ARG A 113 8.27 26.59 -6.42
CA ARG A 113 8.91 25.63 -5.51
C ARG A 113 7.89 24.73 -4.82
N PHE A 114 8.17 23.42 -4.76
CA PHE A 114 7.40 22.49 -3.96
C PHE A 114 7.71 22.67 -2.47
N ASP A 115 6.67 22.69 -1.64
CA ASP A 115 6.80 22.75 -0.18
C ASP A 115 7.04 21.34 0.40
N ARG A 116 6.46 20.32 -0.22
CA ARG A 116 6.60 18.92 0.19
C ARG A 116 6.73 18.00 -1.03
N ILE A 117 7.67 17.03 -0.95
CA ILE A 117 7.88 16.00 -1.97
C ILE A 117 7.73 14.64 -1.30
N VAL A 118 6.71 13.86 -1.67
CA VAL A 118 6.38 12.59 -1.04
C VAL A 118 6.78 11.45 -1.98
N PHE A 119 7.77 10.65 -1.60
CA PHE A 119 8.19 9.46 -2.33
C PHE A 119 7.41 8.25 -1.82
N ARG A 120 6.70 7.56 -2.72
CA ARG A 120 5.90 6.38 -2.39
C ARG A 120 6.61 5.09 -2.84
N GLY A 121 6.76 4.17 -1.87
CA GLY A 121 7.26 2.83 -2.08
C GLY A 121 8.78 2.68 -2.20
N LEU A 122 9.30 1.62 -1.59
CA LEU A 122 10.74 1.33 -1.50
C LEU A 122 11.43 1.24 -2.87
N GLY A 123 10.71 0.79 -3.92
CA GLY A 123 11.22 0.77 -5.29
C GLY A 123 11.60 2.16 -5.79
N THR A 124 10.76 3.17 -5.50
CA THR A 124 11.02 4.57 -5.86
C THR A 124 12.26 5.11 -5.12
N PHE A 125 12.39 4.84 -3.81
CA PHE A 125 13.55 5.31 -3.02
C PHE A 125 14.86 4.76 -3.55
N LYS A 126 14.92 3.47 -3.86
CA LYS A 126 16.13 2.79 -4.33
C LYS A 126 16.64 3.36 -5.63
N TYR A 127 15.76 3.69 -6.55
CA TYR A 127 16.16 4.23 -7.85
C TYR A 127 16.55 5.70 -7.83
N PHE A 128 16.23 6.42 -6.73
CA PHE A 128 16.55 7.85 -6.60
C PHE A 128 17.26 8.18 -5.28
N TRP A 129 17.99 7.22 -4.71
CA TRP A 129 18.60 7.34 -3.40
C TRP A 129 19.58 8.52 -3.25
N SER A 130 20.18 9.00 -4.34
CA SER A 130 21.08 10.16 -4.31
C SER A 130 20.35 11.50 -4.27
N PHE A 131 19.04 11.53 -4.58
CA PHE A 131 18.25 12.75 -4.45
C PHE A 131 17.90 13.00 -2.99
N ARG A 132 18.62 13.93 -2.37
CA ARG A 132 18.41 14.37 -0.98
C ARG A 132 17.94 15.80 -0.97
N ASP A 133 16.87 16.06 -0.23
CA ASP A 133 16.26 17.37 0.01
C ASP A 133 15.44 17.27 1.31
N ASP A 134 15.49 18.28 2.18
CA ASP A 134 14.78 18.27 3.46
C ASP A 134 13.25 18.31 3.31
N ARG A 135 12.76 18.65 2.13
CA ARG A 135 11.33 18.60 1.80
C ARG A 135 10.85 17.19 1.46
N ASN A 136 11.77 16.25 1.25
CA ASN A 136 11.44 14.88 0.88
C ASN A 136 10.95 14.11 2.10
N VAL A 137 9.79 13.45 1.95
CA VAL A 137 9.26 12.43 2.87
C VAL A 137 9.21 11.10 2.13
N TYR A 138 9.81 10.07 2.71
CA TYR A 138 9.89 8.74 2.12
C TYR A 138 8.92 7.80 2.83
N VAL A 139 7.91 7.27 2.12
CA VAL A 139 6.84 6.49 2.72
C VAL A 139 7.12 5.00 2.61
N LEU A 140 7.26 4.33 3.76
CA LEU A 140 7.36 2.89 3.89
C LEU A 140 5.95 2.28 3.90
N GLU A 141 5.67 1.49 2.86
CA GLU A 141 4.35 0.92 2.58
C GLU A 141 4.14 -0.48 3.16
N ASN A 142 5.19 -1.11 3.67
CA ASN A 142 5.12 -2.48 4.16
C ASN A 142 6.25 -2.76 5.15
N VAL A 143 6.10 -3.85 5.91
CA VAL A 143 7.15 -4.35 6.81
C VAL A 143 8.45 -4.63 6.04
N ILE A 144 9.59 -4.44 6.71
CA ILE A 144 10.89 -4.70 6.11
C ILE A 144 11.19 -6.19 6.16
N HIS A 145 11.54 -6.77 5.01
CA HIS A 145 11.88 -8.18 4.87
C HIS A 145 13.39 -8.41 4.77
N TYR A 146 13.84 -9.51 5.36
CA TYR A 146 15.23 -9.98 5.34
C TYR A 146 15.40 -11.06 4.26
N ASP A 147 15.42 -10.66 2.98
CA ASP A 147 15.51 -11.54 1.80
C ASP A 147 16.95 -11.78 1.30
N ARG A 148 17.94 -11.21 2.00
CA ARG A 148 19.36 -11.27 1.64
C ARG A 148 20.24 -11.20 2.90
N PRO A 149 21.56 -11.55 2.79
CA PRO A 149 22.52 -11.40 3.89
C PRO A 149 22.52 -9.99 4.48
N LEU A 150 22.64 -9.91 5.81
CA LEU A 150 22.49 -8.65 6.56
C LEU A 150 23.45 -7.55 6.09
N TRP A 151 24.70 -7.88 5.73
CA TRP A 151 25.68 -6.90 5.26
C TRP A 151 25.27 -6.20 3.95
N GLN A 152 24.62 -6.96 3.01
CA GLN A 152 24.08 -6.36 1.78
C GLN A 152 22.88 -5.47 2.08
N LYS A 153 22.03 -5.89 2.99
CA LYS A 153 20.89 -5.09 3.46
C LYS A 153 21.33 -3.85 4.19
N LYS A 154 22.32 -3.96 5.07
CA LYS A 154 22.88 -2.81 5.80
C LYS A 154 23.35 -1.71 4.84
N LEU A 155 24.14 -2.06 3.82
CA LEU A 155 24.57 -1.10 2.82
C LEU A 155 23.39 -0.47 2.06
N GLU A 156 22.42 -1.28 1.63
CA GLU A 156 21.21 -0.78 0.98
C GLU A 156 20.45 0.20 1.87
N TRP A 157 20.20 -0.18 3.13
CA TRP A 157 19.45 0.62 4.08
C TRP A 157 20.17 1.93 4.45
N GLN A 158 21.50 1.91 4.60
CA GLN A 158 22.28 3.12 4.82
C GLN A 158 22.14 4.11 3.66
N LEU A 159 22.18 3.64 2.40
CA LEU A 159 21.98 4.50 1.23
C LEU A 159 20.53 5.04 1.16
N VAL A 160 19.54 4.22 1.51
CA VAL A 160 18.13 4.50 1.25
C VAL A 160 17.45 5.23 2.39
N PHE A 161 17.84 4.96 3.66
CA PHE A 161 17.10 5.47 4.83
C PHE A 161 17.89 6.45 5.70
N ASN A 162 19.24 6.35 5.69
CA ASN A 162 20.05 7.18 6.59
C ASN A 162 19.88 8.67 6.31
N ASN A 163 19.70 9.46 7.37
CA ASN A 163 19.50 10.91 7.32
C ASN A 163 18.33 11.35 6.41
N ARG A 164 17.15 10.66 6.54
CA ARG A 164 15.93 10.98 5.79
C ARG A 164 14.73 11.11 6.71
N HIS A 165 13.74 11.89 6.27
CA HIS A 165 12.42 11.92 6.87
C HIS A 165 11.59 10.74 6.37
N LEU A 166 11.25 9.82 7.26
CA LEU A 166 10.49 8.61 6.96
C LEU A 166 9.06 8.73 7.50
N ALA A 167 8.10 8.34 6.69
CA ALA A 167 6.73 8.10 7.09
C ALA A 167 6.43 6.61 6.95
N CYS A 168 5.93 5.98 7.99
CA CYS A 168 5.47 4.59 7.97
C CYS A 168 3.95 4.59 7.92
N VAL A 169 3.34 3.76 7.06
CA VAL A 169 1.88 3.77 6.89
C VAL A 169 1.13 3.23 8.10
N SER A 170 1.84 2.65 9.07
CA SER A 170 1.27 2.09 10.31
C SER A 170 2.30 1.97 11.40
N SER A 171 1.85 1.76 12.64
CA SER A 171 2.72 1.49 13.81
C SER A 171 3.54 0.22 13.59
N GLY A 172 2.94 -0.88 13.13
CA GLY A 172 3.67 -2.12 12.90
C GLY A 172 4.68 -2.06 11.75
N VAL A 173 4.51 -1.15 10.78
CA VAL A 173 5.54 -0.86 9.77
C VAL A 173 6.67 -0.05 10.41
N LEU A 174 6.37 0.88 11.30
CA LEU A 174 7.37 1.64 12.05
C LEU A 174 8.20 0.72 12.94
N ASP A 175 7.58 -0.17 13.72
CA ASP A 175 8.28 -1.15 14.56
C ASP A 175 9.22 -2.04 13.75
N SER A 176 8.74 -2.54 12.61
CA SER A 176 9.55 -3.34 11.68
C SER A 176 10.73 -2.55 11.11
N ALA A 177 10.54 -1.24 10.84
CA ALA A 177 11.59 -0.36 10.38
C ALA A 177 12.61 -0.09 11.47
N GLN A 178 12.20 0.18 12.70
CA GLN A 178 13.08 0.42 13.85
C GLN A 178 13.93 -0.81 14.18
N GLU A 179 13.35 -2.02 14.14
CA GLU A 179 14.11 -3.25 14.28
C GLU A 179 15.21 -3.39 13.21
N ALA A 180 14.85 -3.10 11.94
CA ALA A 180 15.79 -3.14 10.83
C ALA A 180 16.89 -2.07 10.96
N PHE A 181 16.51 -0.87 11.40
CA PHE A 181 17.45 0.24 11.58
C PHE A 181 18.45 -0.03 12.70
N LYS A 182 17.98 -0.59 13.83
CA LYS A 182 18.88 -1.04 14.91
C LYS A 182 19.90 -2.05 14.40
N LYS A 183 19.46 -3.07 13.64
CA LYS A 183 20.35 -4.08 13.06
C LYS A 183 21.29 -3.52 11.98
N GLY A 184 20.84 -2.51 11.23
CA GLY A 184 21.57 -1.88 10.13
C GLY A 184 22.44 -0.70 10.57
N GLU A 185 22.38 -0.26 11.83
CA GLU A 185 22.98 0.98 12.32
C GLU A 185 22.55 2.19 11.44
N ILE A 186 21.23 2.35 11.26
CA ILE A 186 20.62 3.38 10.45
C ILE A 186 20.05 4.46 11.36
N GLU A 187 20.33 5.70 11.04
CA GLU A 187 19.83 6.88 11.74
C GLU A 187 19.00 7.74 10.80
N PRO A 188 17.68 7.55 10.74
CA PRO A 188 16.80 8.45 10.02
C PRO A 188 16.82 9.86 10.63
N LYS A 189 16.60 10.89 9.83
CA LYS A 189 16.47 12.26 10.33
C LYS A 189 15.20 12.45 11.17
N SER A 190 14.13 11.80 10.76
CA SER A 190 12.88 11.62 11.53
C SER A 190 12.14 10.38 11.06
N GLN A 191 11.31 9.82 11.93
CA GLN A 191 10.41 8.72 11.60
C GLN A 191 9.08 8.91 12.33
N ARG A 192 7.97 8.70 11.61
CA ARG A 192 6.62 8.85 12.16
C ARG A 192 5.61 7.97 11.43
N VAL A 193 4.47 7.74 12.05
CA VAL A 193 3.34 7.09 11.40
C VAL A 193 2.51 8.14 10.67
N ILE A 194 2.30 7.94 9.37
CA ILE A 194 1.31 8.68 8.57
C ILE A 194 0.53 7.65 7.76
N THR A 195 -0.74 7.48 8.07
CA THR A 195 -1.59 6.49 7.42
C THR A 195 -1.88 6.83 5.96
N ASN A 196 -2.56 5.93 5.26
CA ASN A 196 -2.99 6.17 3.88
C ASN A 196 -4.38 6.84 3.88
N PRO A 197 -4.63 7.81 2.99
CA PRO A 197 -5.96 8.41 2.86
C PRO A 197 -6.95 7.42 2.27
N CYS A 198 -8.16 7.40 2.82
CA CYS A 198 -9.30 6.67 2.30
C CYS A 198 -10.25 7.67 1.61
N PRO A 199 -10.43 7.63 0.28
CA PRO A 199 -11.30 8.55 -0.46
C PRO A 199 -12.76 8.09 -0.36
N VAL A 200 -13.38 8.31 0.82
CA VAL A 200 -14.70 7.75 1.17
C VAL A 200 -15.78 8.13 0.16
N GLU A 201 -15.82 9.40 -0.26
CA GLU A 201 -16.83 9.92 -1.18
C GLU A 201 -16.69 9.25 -2.56
N GLN A 202 -15.48 9.10 -3.06
CA GLN A 202 -15.21 8.43 -4.33
C GLN A 202 -15.57 6.94 -4.27
N ILE A 203 -15.19 6.26 -3.19
CA ILE A 203 -15.53 4.84 -2.97
C ILE A 203 -17.04 4.66 -2.93
N ASN A 204 -17.75 5.52 -2.20
CA ASN A 204 -19.22 5.49 -2.13
C ASN A 204 -19.88 5.70 -3.50
N ALA A 205 -19.36 6.60 -4.32
CA ALA A 205 -19.87 6.81 -5.68
C ALA A 205 -19.67 5.56 -6.54
N LEU A 206 -18.46 4.99 -6.55
CA LEU A 206 -18.12 3.79 -7.31
C LEU A 206 -18.87 2.54 -6.81
N ALA A 207 -19.22 2.48 -5.53
CA ALA A 207 -19.98 1.38 -4.94
C ALA A 207 -21.46 1.33 -5.39
N GLN A 208 -21.96 2.35 -6.10
CA GLN A 208 -23.31 2.36 -6.69
C GLN A 208 -23.34 1.71 -8.09
N GLU A 209 -22.17 1.44 -8.70
CA GLU A 209 -22.12 0.81 -10.02
C GLU A 209 -22.72 -0.60 -9.94
N ALA A 210 -23.53 -0.97 -10.94
CA ALA A 210 -24.07 -2.32 -11.02
C ALA A 210 -23.02 -3.31 -11.53
N ASP A 211 -22.93 -4.47 -10.89
CA ASP A 211 -22.17 -5.61 -11.38
C ASP A 211 -23.07 -6.86 -11.32
N PRO A 212 -23.52 -7.39 -12.47
CA PRO A 212 -24.48 -8.49 -12.54
C PRO A 212 -23.94 -9.82 -12.02
N ASP A 213 -22.62 -9.94 -11.85
CA ASP A 213 -22.01 -11.17 -11.37
C ASP A 213 -22.04 -11.29 -9.82
N ILE A 214 -22.49 -10.26 -9.12
CA ILE A 214 -22.58 -10.28 -7.65
C ILE A 214 -23.69 -11.26 -7.23
N PRO A 215 -23.38 -12.25 -6.35
CA PRO A 215 -24.38 -13.18 -5.84
C PRO A 215 -25.55 -12.45 -5.14
N ALA A 216 -26.77 -12.93 -5.36
CA ALA A 216 -27.97 -12.43 -4.67
C ALA A 216 -28.07 -12.95 -3.23
N GLU A 217 -27.43 -14.09 -2.92
CA GLU A 217 -27.44 -14.68 -1.59
C GLU A 217 -26.43 -13.98 -0.66
N PRO A 218 -26.71 -13.97 0.66
CA PRO A 218 -25.78 -13.41 1.64
C PRO A 218 -24.38 -14.01 1.55
N TYR A 219 -23.35 -13.15 1.57
CA TYR A 219 -21.97 -13.60 1.47
C TYR A 219 -21.00 -12.80 2.36
N ILE A 220 -19.92 -13.47 2.72
CA ILE A 220 -18.71 -12.85 3.23
C ILE A 220 -17.72 -12.65 2.10
N LEU A 221 -16.95 -11.58 2.14
CA LEU A 221 -16.07 -11.16 1.03
C LEU A 221 -14.60 -11.13 1.44
N ASN A 222 -13.74 -11.61 0.56
CA ASN A 222 -12.31 -11.30 0.57
C ASN A 222 -11.91 -10.67 -0.77
N VAL A 223 -11.18 -9.55 -0.73
CA VAL A 223 -10.64 -8.89 -1.92
C VAL A 223 -9.13 -8.82 -1.79
N ALA A 224 -8.41 -9.69 -2.50
CA ALA A 224 -6.95 -9.73 -2.45
C ALA A 224 -6.34 -10.46 -3.66
N ARG A 225 -5.06 -10.20 -3.95
CA ARG A 225 -4.29 -11.00 -4.91
C ARG A 225 -4.15 -12.43 -4.41
N LEU A 226 -4.30 -13.43 -5.27
CA LEU A 226 -4.15 -14.85 -4.92
C LEU A 226 -2.67 -15.24 -4.85
N VAL A 227 -2.01 -14.79 -3.78
CA VAL A 227 -0.59 -15.04 -3.45
C VAL A 227 -0.47 -15.52 -2.00
N PRO A 228 0.63 -16.23 -1.61
CA PRO A 228 0.78 -16.79 -0.27
C PRO A 228 0.55 -15.79 0.86
N GLN A 229 1.09 -14.56 0.71
CA GLN A 229 0.95 -13.46 1.67
C GLN A 229 -0.51 -13.22 2.11
N LYS A 230 -1.49 -13.42 1.23
CA LYS A 230 -2.90 -13.06 1.50
C LYS A 230 -3.68 -14.14 2.26
N GLY A 231 -3.07 -15.31 2.54
CA GLY A 231 -3.58 -16.29 3.49
C GLY A 231 -4.88 -16.99 3.07
N HIS A 232 -5.20 -17.07 1.77
CA HIS A 232 -6.45 -17.68 1.30
C HIS A 232 -6.59 -19.15 1.72
N ALA A 233 -5.49 -19.90 1.82
CA ALA A 233 -5.52 -21.28 2.29
C ALA A 233 -6.03 -21.38 3.73
N LEU A 234 -5.54 -20.49 4.62
CA LEU A 234 -6.03 -20.34 5.99
C LEU A 234 -7.53 -19.97 6.01
N LEU A 235 -7.93 -19.01 5.16
CA LEU A 235 -9.32 -18.57 5.07
C LEU A 235 -10.26 -19.70 4.68
N LEU A 236 -9.90 -20.53 3.68
CA LEU A 236 -10.71 -21.67 3.24
C LEU A 236 -10.88 -22.73 4.34
N GLU A 237 -9.81 -23.06 5.06
CA GLU A 237 -9.86 -24.00 6.19
C GLU A 237 -10.74 -23.48 7.32
N ALA A 238 -10.52 -22.23 7.74
CA ALA A 238 -11.32 -21.59 8.77
C ALA A 238 -12.81 -21.44 8.37
N TYR A 239 -13.07 -21.09 7.11
CA TYR A 239 -14.42 -21.02 6.58
C TYR A 239 -15.14 -22.38 6.65
N LYS A 240 -14.45 -23.48 6.24
CA LYS A 240 -14.99 -24.84 6.38
C LYS A 240 -15.31 -25.15 7.84
N GLN A 241 -14.37 -24.86 8.74
CA GLN A 241 -14.51 -25.20 10.17
C GLN A 241 -15.58 -24.35 10.87
N SER A 242 -15.78 -23.10 10.44
CA SER A 242 -16.77 -22.19 11.06
C SER A 242 -18.21 -22.66 10.90
N GLY A 243 -18.52 -23.46 9.87
CA GLY A 243 -19.86 -23.97 9.59
C GLY A 243 -20.90 -22.91 9.23
N ILE A 244 -20.52 -21.63 9.04
CA ILE A 244 -21.45 -20.54 8.71
C ILE A 244 -22.19 -20.80 7.41
N ALA A 245 -23.43 -20.32 7.26
CA ALA A 245 -24.28 -20.55 6.09
C ALA A 245 -23.94 -19.65 4.89
N HIS A 246 -23.34 -18.47 5.12
CA HIS A 246 -23.00 -17.50 4.09
C HIS A 246 -22.04 -18.08 3.04
N LYS A 247 -22.19 -17.66 1.78
CA LYS A 247 -21.17 -17.94 0.75
C LYS A 247 -19.88 -17.19 1.05
N LEU A 248 -18.74 -17.77 0.67
CA LEU A 248 -17.45 -17.07 0.64
C LEU A 248 -17.19 -16.61 -0.79
N VAL A 249 -17.09 -15.29 -0.98
CA VAL A 249 -16.73 -14.68 -2.26
C VAL A 249 -15.28 -14.19 -2.20
N ILE A 250 -14.49 -14.57 -3.18
CA ILE A 250 -13.08 -14.17 -3.31
C ILE A 250 -12.91 -13.39 -4.61
N VAL A 251 -12.64 -12.10 -4.49
CA VAL A 251 -12.35 -11.19 -5.61
C VAL A 251 -10.85 -11.00 -5.73
N GLY A 252 -10.27 -11.41 -6.84
CA GLY A 252 -8.85 -11.24 -7.12
C GLY A 252 -8.31 -12.27 -8.11
N GLU A 253 -7.06 -12.07 -8.47
CA GLU A 253 -6.29 -12.95 -9.34
C GLU A 253 -4.91 -13.22 -8.76
N GLY A 254 -4.30 -14.30 -9.19
CA GLY A 254 -2.92 -14.63 -8.83
C GLY A 254 -2.56 -16.08 -9.13
N PRO A 255 -1.27 -16.42 -8.95
CA PRO A 255 -0.75 -17.74 -9.30
C PRO A 255 -1.39 -18.90 -8.52
N LEU A 256 -1.95 -18.62 -7.33
CA LEU A 256 -2.56 -19.67 -6.49
C LEU A 256 -4.01 -20.01 -6.83
N LYS A 257 -4.60 -19.45 -7.90
CA LYS A 257 -6.02 -19.67 -8.21
C LYS A 257 -6.39 -21.15 -8.28
N ASN A 258 -5.69 -21.92 -9.11
CA ASN A 258 -5.98 -23.34 -9.29
C ASN A 258 -5.79 -24.14 -7.99
N ASP A 259 -4.71 -23.88 -7.27
CA ASP A 259 -4.42 -24.57 -6.00
C ASP A 259 -5.51 -24.29 -4.95
N LEU A 260 -6.05 -23.08 -4.93
CA LEU A 260 -7.14 -22.70 -4.00
C LEU A 260 -8.48 -23.31 -4.40
N GLU A 261 -8.79 -23.40 -5.71
CA GLU A 261 -9.97 -24.08 -6.20
C GLU A 261 -9.92 -25.60 -5.89
N GLU A 262 -8.76 -26.23 -6.08
CA GLU A 262 -8.53 -27.63 -5.70
C GLU A 262 -8.66 -27.83 -4.18
N LYS A 263 -8.11 -26.91 -3.40
CA LYS A 263 -8.25 -26.93 -1.93
C LYS A 263 -9.71 -26.81 -1.50
N ALA A 264 -10.50 -25.93 -2.10
CA ALA A 264 -11.93 -25.82 -1.82
C ALA A 264 -12.69 -27.11 -2.13
N LYS A 265 -12.36 -27.81 -3.23
CA LYS A 265 -12.90 -29.14 -3.56
C LYS A 265 -12.50 -30.19 -2.51
N ALA A 266 -11.23 -30.25 -2.14
CA ALA A 266 -10.74 -31.20 -1.14
C ALA A 266 -11.38 -30.99 0.25
N LEU A 267 -11.71 -29.74 0.61
CA LEU A 267 -12.44 -29.40 1.83
C LEU A 267 -13.96 -29.65 1.73
N GLY A 268 -14.50 -29.99 0.56
CA GLY A 268 -15.94 -30.17 0.33
C GLY A 268 -16.75 -28.90 0.46
N ILE A 269 -16.21 -27.75 0.03
CA ILE A 269 -16.85 -26.42 0.09
C ILE A 269 -16.90 -25.71 -1.26
N ALA A 270 -16.55 -26.38 -2.35
CA ALA A 270 -16.43 -25.76 -3.67
C ALA A 270 -17.75 -25.14 -4.16
N ASP A 271 -18.90 -25.67 -3.79
CA ASP A 271 -20.23 -25.16 -4.09
C ASP A 271 -20.59 -23.88 -3.32
N ARG A 272 -19.84 -23.58 -2.25
CA ARG A 272 -20.07 -22.44 -1.35
C ARG A 272 -19.00 -21.36 -1.47
N VAL A 273 -17.95 -21.58 -2.26
CA VAL A 273 -16.86 -20.62 -2.49
C VAL A 273 -16.91 -20.13 -3.93
N PHE A 274 -17.08 -18.84 -4.12
CA PHE A 274 -17.13 -18.20 -5.42
C PHE A 274 -15.87 -17.39 -5.71
N PHE A 275 -15.05 -17.85 -6.65
CA PHE A 275 -13.89 -17.13 -7.14
C PHE A 275 -14.32 -16.19 -8.28
N ALA A 276 -14.60 -14.94 -7.95
CA ALA A 276 -15.14 -13.94 -8.88
C ALA A 276 -14.09 -13.40 -9.89
N GLY A 277 -12.81 -13.76 -9.72
CA GLY A 277 -11.74 -13.21 -10.54
C GLY A 277 -11.41 -11.75 -10.21
N LYS A 278 -10.56 -11.13 -11.03
CA LYS A 278 -10.18 -9.71 -10.84
C LYS A 278 -11.32 -8.80 -11.25
N ARG A 279 -11.68 -7.86 -10.40
CA ARG A 279 -12.64 -6.78 -10.70
C ARG A 279 -11.92 -5.45 -10.77
N ARG A 280 -12.26 -4.63 -11.77
CA ARG A 280 -11.74 -3.27 -11.89
C ARG A 280 -12.26 -2.38 -10.76
N ASN A 281 -13.54 -2.51 -10.46
CA ASN A 281 -14.24 -1.86 -9.36
C ASN A 281 -14.74 -2.93 -8.36
N PRO A 282 -14.08 -3.15 -7.21
CA PRO A 282 -14.54 -4.13 -6.22
C PRO A 282 -15.56 -3.56 -5.23
N TYR A 283 -15.83 -2.26 -5.26
CA TYR A 283 -16.65 -1.59 -4.25
C TYR A 283 -18.13 -2.00 -4.26
N PRO A 284 -18.80 -2.29 -5.40
CA PRO A 284 -20.15 -2.87 -5.37
C PRO A 284 -20.19 -4.22 -4.66
N TRP A 285 -19.14 -5.04 -4.79
CA TRP A 285 -18.97 -6.30 -4.09
C TRP A 285 -18.78 -6.11 -2.58
N MET A 286 -18.00 -5.08 -2.19
CA MET A 286 -17.85 -4.72 -0.78
C MET A 286 -19.20 -4.26 -0.18
N LYS A 287 -19.88 -3.34 -0.87
CA LYS A 287 -21.13 -2.76 -0.39
C LYS A 287 -22.24 -3.78 -0.14
N GLN A 288 -22.31 -4.85 -0.94
CA GLN A 288 -23.32 -5.89 -0.83
C GLN A 288 -22.91 -7.05 0.08
N ALA A 289 -21.64 -7.11 0.49
CA ALA A 289 -21.17 -8.13 1.43
C ALA A 289 -21.67 -7.83 2.85
N GLU A 290 -22.04 -8.87 3.58
CA GLU A 290 -22.40 -8.73 4.99
C GLU A 290 -21.19 -8.62 5.92
N LEU A 291 -20.04 -9.15 5.49
CA LEU A 291 -18.79 -9.08 6.22
C LEU A 291 -17.60 -9.12 5.23
N PHE A 292 -16.63 -8.25 5.45
CA PHE A 292 -15.33 -8.32 4.78
C PHE A 292 -14.31 -9.02 5.67
N VAL A 293 -13.56 -10.00 5.12
CA VAL A 293 -12.59 -10.80 5.89
C VAL A 293 -11.21 -10.70 5.28
N LEU A 294 -10.17 -10.37 6.09
CA LEU A 294 -8.77 -10.34 5.69
C LEU A 294 -7.95 -11.39 6.48
N ALA A 295 -7.32 -12.34 5.77
CA ALA A 295 -6.54 -13.42 6.37
C ALA A 295 -5.03 -13.31 6.12
N SER A 296 -4.53 -12.14 5.77
CA SER A 296 -3.14 -11.90 5.35
C SER A 296 -2.12 -12.27 6.42
N GLU A 297 -0.93 -12.68 6.00
CA GLU A 297 0.21 -12.93 6.90
C GLU A 297 0.85 -11.63 7.37
N TYR A 298 0.94 -10.66 6.49
CA TYR A 298 1.44 -9.32 6.79
C TYR A 298 0.81 -8.28 5.84
N GLU A 299 0.62 -7.07 6.35
CA GLU A 299 0.11 -5.92 5.62
C GLU A 299 0.85 -4.64 6.03
N GLY A 300 0.97 -3.70 5.10
CA GLY A 300 1.42 -2.36 5.47
C GLY A 300 0.41 -1.66 6.37
N LEU A 301 -0.78 -1.45 5.85
CA LEU A 301 -1.95 -0.95 6.59
C LEU A 301 -3.16 -1.89 6.41
N GLY A 302 -3.29 -2.49 5.22
CA GLY A 302 -4.50 -3.22 4.84
C GLY A 302 -5.59 -2.26 4.33
N ILE A 303 -5.25 -1.43 3.34
CA ILE A 303 -6.15 -0.40 2.78
C ILE A 303 -7.53 -0.94 2.39
N VAL A 304 -7.60 -2.20 1.98
CA VAL A 304 -8.85 -2.87 1.63
C VAL A 304 -9.84 -2.95 2.80
N LEU A 305 -9.36 -2.91 4.05
CA LEU A 305 -10.20 -2.84 5.25
C LEU A 305 -10.87 -1.46 5.36
N THR A 306 -10.11 -0.39 5.14
CA THR A 306 -10.68 0.97 5.15
C THR A 306 -11.60 1.21 3.96
N GLU A 307 -11.32 0.58 2.81
CA GLU A 307 -12.21 0.59 1.63
C GLU A 307 -13.54 -0.13 1.93
N ALA A 308 -13.51 -1.28 2.62
CA ALA A 308 -14.71 -1.98 3.04
C ALA A 308 -15.54 -1.17 4.05
N LEU A 309 -14.90 -0.57 5.06
CA LEU A 309 -15.57 0.36 5.98
C LEU A 309 -16.20 1.56 5.24
N ALA A 310 -15.52 2.11 4.23
CA ALA A 310 -16.07 3.18 3.40
C ALA A 310 -17.32 2.74 2.61
N CYS A 311 -17.41 1.46 2.23
CA CYS A 311 -18.61 0.86 1.64
C CYS A 311 -19.70 0.54 2.67
N ASN A 312 -19.55 0.91 3.95
CA ASN A 312 -20.42 0.55 5.06
C ASN A 312 -20.48 -0.97 5.32
N THR A 313 -19.41 -1.69 5.03
CA THR A 313 -19.28 -3.14 5.23
C THR A 313 -18.47 -3.41 6.49
N PRO A 314 -18.99 -4.17 7.47
CA PRO A 314 -18.24 -4.60 8.64
C PRO A 314 -16.98 -5.36 8.23
N ILE A 315 -15.93 -5.24 9.02
CA ILE A 315 -14.64 -5.86 8.74
C ILE A 315 -14.24 -6.85 9.83
N MET A 316 -13.54 -7.89 9.43
CA MET A 316 -12.88 -8.84 10.30
C MET A 316 -11.52 -9.17 9.75
N ALA A 317 -10.52 -9.39 10.60
CA ALA A 317 -9.20 -9.81 10.15
C ALA A 317 -8.53 -10.77 11.14
N VAL A 318 -7.50 -11.44 10.64
CA VAL A 318 -6.54 -12.10 11.52
C VAL A 318 -5.46 -11.10 11.97
N GLU A 319 -4.88 -11.32 13.13
CA GLU A 319 -3.75 -10.56 13.62
C GLU A 319 -2.53 -10.79 12.70
N SER A 320 -2.29 -9.84 11.82
CA SER A 320 -1.23 -9.85 10.81
C SER A 320 -0.04 -9.01 11.27
N ARG A 321 1.17 -9.35 10.83
CA ARG A 321 2.32 -8.48 11.02
C ARG A 321 2.11 -7.17 10.24
N GLY A 322 2.47 -6.04 10.85
CA GLY A 322 2.32 -4.70 10.27
C GLY A 322 1.05 -3.99 10.74
N GLY A 323 0.31 -3.32 9.85
CA GLY A 323 -0.65 -2.29 10.21
C GLY A 323 -2.11 -2.71 10.37
N VAL A 324 -2.46 -4.00 10.31
CA VAL A 324 -3.86 -4.42 10.48
C VAL A 324 -4.41 -3.95 11.82
N ARG A 325 -3.64 -4.07 12.90
CA ARG A 325 -4.03 -3.62 14.25
C ARG A 325 -4.34 -2.11 14.30
N ASP A 326 -3.72 -1.30 13.45
CA ASP A 326 -3.98 0.15 13.43
C ASP A 326 -5.39 0.50 12.89
N VAL A 327 -5.99 -0.40 12.12
CA VAL A 327 -7.38 -0.28 11.67
C VAL A 327 -8.35 -0.78 12.75
N PHE A 328 -7.97 -1.82 13.48
CA PHE A 328 -8.81 -2.44 14.51
C PHE A 328 -8.56 -1.77 15.88
N ARG A 329 -9.24 -0.65 16.13
CA ARG A 329 -9.17 0.13 17.37
C ARG A 329 -10.53 0.18 18.06
N GLY A 330 -10.50 0.24 19.40
CA GLY A 330 -11.71 0.30 20.21
C GLY A 330 -12.62 -0.89 19.95
N GLU A 331 -13.88 -0.67 19.63
CA GLU A 331 -14.87 -1.73 19.43
C GLU A 331 -14.52 -2.69 18.27
N LEU A 332 -13.68 -2.26 17.30
CA LEU A 332 -13.24 -3.12 16.22
C LEU A 332 -12.23 -4.19 16.70
N GLU A 333 -11.61 -4.04 17.86
CA GLU A 333 -10.67 -5.04 18.39
C GLU A 333 -11.31 -6.42 18.56
N ASP A 334 -12.60 -6.48 18.86
CA ASP A 334 -13.39 -7.73 18.96
C ASP A 334 -13.45 -8.51 17.63
N PHE A 335 -13.18 -7.85 16.50
CA PHE A 335 -13.20 -8.45 15.17
C PHE A 335 -11.79 -8.83 14.67
N LEU A 336 -10.78 -8.68 15.52
CA LEU A 336 -9.39 -9.11 15.23
C LEU A 336 -9.13 -10.44 15.95
N THR A 337 -8.79 -11.47 15.18
CA THR A 337 -8.64 -12.84 15.70
C THR A 337 -7.21 -13.34 15.57
N PRO A 338 -6.80 -14.33 16.39
CA PRO A 338 -5.51 -15.01 16.18
C PRO A 338 -5.38 -15.56 14.76
N ARG A 339 -4.19 -15.48 14.18
CA ARG A 339 -3.92 -16.00 12.82
C ARG A 339 -3.73 -17.52 12.84
N THR A 340 -4.79 -18.22 13.24
CA THR A 340 -4.91 -19.68 13.23
C THR A 340 -6.24 -20.08 12.59
N VAL A 341 -6.36 -21.34 12.16
CA VAL A 341 -7.62 -21.86 11.63
C VAL A 341 -8.72 -21.74 12.68
N ASP A 342 -8.45 -22.19 13.91
CA ASP A 342 -9.43 -22.17 15.02
C ASP A 342 -9.84 -20.75 15.40
N GLY A 343 -8.87 -19.83 15.49
CA GLY A 343 -9.12 -18.43 15.82
C GLY A 343 -10.01 -17.74 14.79
N LEU A 344 -9.67 -17.89 13.51
CA LEU A 344 -10.46 -17.30 12.41
C LEU A 344 -11.84 -17.99 12.29
N ALA A 345 -11.94 -19.31 12.45
CA ALA A 345 -13.19 -20.05 12.38
C ALA A 345 -14.16 -19.64 13.51
N SER A 346 -13.68 -19.59 14.74
CA SER A 346 -14.44 -19.14 15.91
C SER A 346 -14.89 -17.69 15.74
N GLY A 347 -13.99 -16.81 15.27
CA GLY A 347 -14.32 -15.42 14.98
C GLY A 347 -15.40 -15.28 13.91
N LEU A 348 -15.30 -16.00 12.78
CA LEU A 348 -16.30 -16.02 11.72
C LEU A 348 -17.69 -16.42 12.27
N ALA A 349 -17.77 -17.52 13.03
CA ALA A 349 -19.01 -17.97 13.63
C ALA A 349 -19.58 -16.91 14.60
N THR A 350 -18.72 -16.28 15.41
CA THR A 350 -19.16 -15.25 16.37
C THR A 350 -19.67 -13.99 15.69
N VAL A 351 -18.91 -13.48 14.70
CA VAL A 351 -19.24 -12.21 14.03
C VAL A 351 -20.48 -12.35 13.16
N VAL A 352 -20.60 -13.45 12.40
CA VAL A 352 -21.76 -13.71 11.55
C VAL A 352 -23.05 -13.78 12.37
N ASN A 353 -23.02 -14.35 13.59
CA ASN A 353 -24.16 -14.38 14.49
C ASN A 353 -24.53 -13.01 15.10
N ARG A 354 -23.65 -12.01 14.98
CA ARG A 354 -23.89 -10.62 15.43
C ARG A 354 -24.36 -9.69 14.31
N LEU A 355 -24.39 -10.15 13.06
CA LEU A 355 -24.81 -9.34 11.91
C LEU A 355 -26.32 -9.00 12.00
N PRO A 356 -26.73 -7.81 11.52
CA PRO A 356 -25.91 -6.76 10.93
C PRO A 356 -25.14 -5.93 11.97
N VAL A 357 -23.87 -5.60 11.68
CA VAL A 357 -23.05 -4.68 12.46
C VAL A 357 -23.03 -3.32 11.78
N THR A 358 -23.42 -2.26 12.50
CA THR A 358 -23.39 -0.90 11.96
C THR A 358 -21.97 -0.35 11.95
N VAL A 359 -21.47 0.03 10.78
CA VAL A 359 -20.17 0.70 10.63
C VAL A 359 -20.26 2.13 11.16
N LYS A 360 -19.38 2.50 12.08
CA LYS A 360 -19.36 3.83 12.68
C LYS A 360 -18.40 4.77 11.94
N PRO A 361 -18.79 6.01 11.66
CA PRO A 361 -17.95 6.98 10.95
C PRO A 361 -16.60 7.26 11.63
N GLU A 362 -16.53 7.16 12.96
CA GLU A 362 -15.30 7.33 13.74
C GLU A 362 -14.24 6.28 13.44
N TRP A 363 -14.58 5.09 12.95
CA TRP A 363 -13.62 4.06 12.56
C TRP A 363 -12.79 4.46 11.35
N LEU A 364 -13.33 5.36 10.51
CA LEU A 364 -12.63 5.94 9.37
C LEU A 364 -11.95 7.27 9.66
N ALA A 365 -12.20 7.87 10.82
CA ALA A 365 -11.69 9.21 11.13
C ALA A 365 -10.16 9.36 10.94
N PRO A 366 -9.30 8.42 11.37
CA PRO A 366 -7.85 8.55 11.18
C PRO A 366 -7.39 8.50 9.71
N PHE A 367 -8.22 7.93 8.83
CA PHE A 367 -7.91 7.70 7.40
C PHE A 367 -8.54 8.75 6.48
N ARG A 368 -9.22 9.75 7.02
CA ARG A 368 -9.79 10.83 6.22
C ARG A 368 -8.71 11.67 5.57
N SER A 369 -8.94 12.09 4.32
CA SER A 369 -8.00 12.88 3.53
C SER A 369 -7.45 14.08 4.30
N ARG A 370 -8.31 14.85 4.97
CA ARG A 370 -7.94 16.01 5.77
C ARG A 370 -6.90 15.70 6.86
N VAL A 371 -7.07 14.60 7.59
CA VAL A 371 -6.14 14.19 8.66
C VAL A 371 -4.78 13.82 8.06
N VAL A 372 -4.80 12.93 7.07
CA VAL A 372 -3.57 12.46 6.42
C VAL A 372 -2.80 13.59 5.72
N VAL A 373 -3.51 14.50 5.05
CA VAL A 373 -2.92 15.69 4.41
C VAL A 373 -2.27 16.59 5.46
N SER A 374 -2.96 16.88 6.58
CA SER A 374 -2.39 17.65 7.68
C SER A 374 -1.09 17.04 8.19
N ASP A 375 -1.08 15.71 8.42
CA ASP A 375 0.11 14.99 8.89
C ASP A 375 1.29 15.11 7.92
N PHE A 376 1.06 15.02 6.60
CA PHE A 376 2.12 15.20 5.61
C PHE A 376 2.66 16.63 5.54
N LEU A 377 1.85 17.63 5.83
CA LEU A 377 2.21 19.04 5.71
C LEU A 377 2.83 19.59 7.00
N GLU A 378 2.61 18.95 8.14
CA GLU A 378 3.30 19.34 9.39
C GLU A 378 4.82 19.19 9.26
N SER A 379 5.53 20.13 9.91
CA SER A 379 6.99 20.07 9.95
C SER A 379 7.45 18.87 10.76
N PRO A 380 8.39 18.05 10.26
CA PRO A 380 8.91 16.89 10.97
C PRO A 380 9.52 17.20 12.35
N GLU A 381 9.87 18.45 12.60
CA GLU A 381 10.56 18.90 13.81
C GLU A 381 9.63 19.23 15.00
N LYS A 382 8.32 19.38 14.76
CA LYS A 382 7.38 19.79 15.81
C LYS A 382 6.87 18.66 16.72
N GLN A 383 7.01 17.40 16.34
CA GLN A 383 6.48 16.27 17.10
C GLN A 383 7.45 15.63 18.11
N SER A 384 8.73 15.98 18.10
CA SER A 384 9.70 15.47 19.10
C SER A 384 9.55 16.10 20.51
N GLN A 385 8.51 16.89 20.76
CA GLN A 385 8.28 17.57 22.05
C GLN A 385 7.03 17.06 22.81
N HIS A 386 6.38 15.99 22.35
CA HIS A 386 5.12 15.49 22.95
C HIS A 386 5.13 13.97 23.27
N ASP A 387 6.31 13.33 23.34
CA ASP A 387 6.49 11.98 23.90
C ASP A 387 7.22 12.03 25.26
#